data_b903f50bd679c45edf0482b91f9ce2bf
#
_entry.id   b903f50bd679c45edf0482b91f9ce2bf
#
_cell.length_a   1.000
_cell.length_b   1.000
_cell.length_c   1.000
_cell.angle_alpha   90.00
_cell.angle_beta   90.00
_cell.angle_gamma   90.00
#
_symmetry.space_group_name_H-M   'P 1'
#
loop_
_entity.id
_entity.type
_entity.pdbx_description
1 polymer ?
#
loop_
_entity_poly.entity_id
_entity_poly.type
_entity_poly.pdbx_seq_one_letter_code
_entity_poly.pdbx_strand_id
1 'polypeptide(L)'
;MLNAELYSITGDYRDQNEDAAGVFYNQTDQQLLVMCDGMGGHLAGEVASQFVVDALQTRFEQENFIEEKQAEAWLKDTLQAVNLELYALAQENVAYTGMGTTCVCALVYDHHIIVANIGDSRAYLVNSRTCDQVTMDHTFVNQLVMLGQITEEEAFNHPKRHLITKVMGTDKLVSPDVYTRRTQFYQYLLLNTDGLTDYVTKQEIQELLVEPKALRELGDDLLARAEARAAKDNVSFILAEIAGDPV
;
A
#
# COMPACT_ATOMS: atom_id res chain seq x y z
N MET A 1 -0.51 -16.93 10.47
CA MET A 1 -0.57 -15.46 10.71
C MET A 1 0.83 -14.90 10.59
N LEU A 2 0.99 -13.81 9.84
CA LEU A 2 2.27 -13.08 9.79
C LEU A 2 2.42 -12.23 11.05
N ASN A 3 3.63 -12.18 11.62
CA ASN A 3 3.99 -11.15 12.57
C ASN A 3 4.18 -9.85 11.79
N ALA A 4 3.49 -8.77 12.13
CA ALA A 4 3.48 -7.52 11.37
C ALA A 4 3.62 -6.32 12.30
N GLU A 5 4.46 -5.36 11.89
CA GLU A 5 4.65 -4.06 12.54
C GLU A 5 4.16 -2.96 11.59
N LEU A 6 3.42 -2.00 12.13
CA LEU A 6 2.87 -0.86 11.40
C LEU A 6 3.55 0.42 11.86
N TYR A 7 3.99 1.21 10.89
CA TYR A 7 4.61 2.51 11.07
C TYR A 7 3.82 3.55 10.28
N SER A 8 3.54 4.68 10.91
CA SER A 8 2.91 5.82 10.26
C SER A 8 3.28 7.10 11.00
N ILE A 9 3.96 8.00 10.31
CA ILE A 9 4.36 9.30 10.85
C ILE A 9 3.99 10.43 9.91
N THR A 10 3.68 11.58 10.49
CA THR A 10 3.41 12.80 9.72
C THR A 10 4.65 13.33 9.00
N GLY A 11 5.86 13.13 9.60
CA GLY A 11 7.08 13.77 9.16
C GLY A 11 7.16 15.25 9.54
N ASP A 12 8.31 15.88 9.23
CA ASP A 12 8.58 17.27 9.64
C ASP A 12 8.04 18.33 8.66
N TYR A 13 7.56 17.92 7.49
CA TYR A 13 7.20 18.82 6.38
C TYR A 13 5.70 18.90 6.10
N ARG A 14 4.91 18.05 6.74
CA ARG A 14 3.45 18.03 6.62
C ARG A 14 2.82 18.43 7.94
N ASP A 15 1.68 19.16 7.88
CA ASP A 15 0.92 19.54 9.09
C ASP A 15 0.03 18.40 9.58
N GLN A 16 -0.33 17.47 8.70
CA GLN A 16 -1.24 16.35 8.96
C GLN A 16 -0.73 15.06 8.33
N ASN A 17 -1.15 13.94 8.90
CA ASN A 17 -0.93 12.63 8.31
C ASN A 17 -2.18 12.23 7.55
N GLU A 18 -2.08 12.19 6.22
CA GLU A 18 -3.15 11.77 5.31
C GLU A 18 -3.08 10.27 4.99
N ASP A 19 -2.05 9.57 5.47
CA ASP A 19 -1.94 8.11 5.36
C ASP A 19 -2.81 7.41 6.41
N ALA A 20 -3.37 6.27 6.03
CA ALA A 20 -4.05 5.36 6.95
C ALA A 20 -3.67 3.90 6.66
N ALA A 21 -3.58 3.07 7.69
CA ALA A 21 -3.19 1.68 7.55
C ALA A 21 -3.81 0.80 8.63
N GLY A 22 -3.86 -0.51 8.35
CA GLY A 22 -4.34 -1.48 9.34
C GLY A 22 -3.96 -2.92 9.00
N VAL A 23 -3.94 -3.73 10.06
CA VAL A 23 -3.79 -5.20 10.00
C VAL A 23 -5.02 -5.80 10.65
N PHE A 24 -5.83 -6.49 9.87
CA PHE A 24 -7.14 -6.96 10.28
C PHE A 24 -7.24 -8.48 10.21
N TYR A 25 -8.17 -9.04 10.99
CA TYR A 25 -8.42 -10.47 11.08
C TYR A 25 -9.93 -10.73 10.90
N ASN A 26 -10.27 -11.73 10.08
CA ASN A 26 -11.65 -12.15 9.92
C ASN A 26 -12.04 -13.20 10.98
N GLN A 27 -13.24 -13.78 10.87
CA GLN A 27 -13.79 -14.77 11.79
C GLN A 27 -12.96 -16.05 11.92
N THR A 28 -12.02 -16.29 11.03
CA THR A 28 -11.17 -17.48 10.95
C THR A 28 -9.68 -17.17 11.12
N ASP A 29 -9.37 -15.99 11.66
CA ASP A 29 -8.01 -15.48 11.83
C ASP A 29 -7.22 -15.33 10.51
N GLN A 30 -7.90 -15.29 9.35
CA GLN A 30 -7.25 -14.91 8.10
C GLN A 30 -6.90 -13.42 8.16
N GLN A 31 -5.75 -13.05 7.62
CA GLN A 31 -5.17 -11.72 7.79
C GLN A 31 -5.29 -10.89 6.50
N LEU A 32 -5.69 -9.62 6.67
CA LEU A 32 -5.70 -8.59 5.63
C LEU A 32 -4.85 -7.41 6.10
N LEU A 33 -3.84 -7.04 5.32
CA LEU A 33 -3.05 -5.84 5.49
C LEU A 33 -3.57 -4.77 4.54
N VAL A 34 -3.72 -3.53 5.00
CA VAL A 34 -4.24 -2.40 4.20
C VAL A 34 -3.35 -1.18 4.40
N MET A 35 -3.02 -0.49 3.32
CA MET A 35 -2.30 0.78 3.31
C MET A 35 -2.96 1.72 2.31
N CYS A 36 -3.24 2.94 2.73
CA CYS A 36 -3.89 3.99 1.97
C CYS A 36 -3.13 5.31 2.12
N ASP A 37 -2.91 6.01 1.02
CA ASP A 37 -2.31 7.35 0.95
C ASP A 37 -3.41 8.32 0.51
N GLY A 38 -3.80 9.20 1.41
CA GLY A 38 -4.89 10.14 1.21
C GLY A 38 -4.44 11.38 0.45
N MET A 39 -5.26 11.81 -0.50
CA MET A 39 -5.05 13.03 -1.25
C MET A 39 -6.26 13.95 -1.20
N GLY A 40 -6.00 15.25 -1.15
CA GLY A 40 -7.05 16.27 -1.15
C GLY A 40 -6.56 17.54 -0.44
N GLY A 41 -7.34 18.61 -0.50
CA GLY A 41 -7.00 19.81 0.24
C GLY A 41 -7.35 19.69 1.73
N HIS A 42 -6.44 20.11 2.62
CA HIS A 42 -6.65 20.16 4.08
C HIS A 42 -7.01 18.78 4.69
N LEU A 43 -8.18 18.65 5.30
CA LEU A 43 -8.63 17.42 5.98
C LEU A 43 -9.16 16.32 5.04
N ALA A 44 -9.25 16.58 3.75
CA ALA A 44 -9.96 15.68 2.83
C ALA A 44 -9.20 14.37 2.54
N GLY A 45 -7.86 14.41 2.49
CA GLY A 45 -7.02 13.24 2.30
C GLY A 45 -7.09 12.27 3.49
N GLU A 46 -6.93 12.78 4.72
CA GLU A 46 -7.06 12.00 5.95
C GLU A 46 -8.44 11.31 6.05
N VAL A 47 -9.52 12.03 5.73
CA VAL A 47 -10.88 11.46 5.72
C VAL A 47 -11.01 10.35 4.69
N ALA A 48 -10.43 10.53 3.49
CA ALA A 48 -10.53 9.54 2.43
C ALA A 48 -9.78 8.24 2.75
N SER A 49 -8.53 8.33 3.20
CA SER A 49 -7.70 7.16 3.54
C SER A 49 -8.28 6.40 4.73
N GLN A 50 -8.67 7.11 5.80
CA GLN A 50 -9.27 6.50 6.99
C GLN A 50 -10.61 5.83 6.66
N PHE A 51 -11.46 6.48 5.84
CA PHE A 51 -12.73 5.90 5.40
C PHE A 51 -12.53 4.54 4.69
N VAL A 52 -11.56 4.45 3.79
CA VAL A 52 -11.27 3.21 3.06
C VAL A 52 -10.78 2.11 4.01
N VAL A 53 -9.86 2.44 4.92
CA VAL A 53 -9.33 1.49 5.90
C VAL A 53 -10.45 0.96 6.81
N ASP A 54 -11.28 1.84 7.38
CA ASP A 54 -12.41 1.45 8.27
C ASP A 54 -13.46 0.62 7.53
N ALA A 55 -13.77 1.00 6.29
CA ALA A 55 -14.72 0.27 5.47
C ALA A 55 -14.24 -1.14 5.08
N LEU A 56 -12.94 -1.30 4.81
CA LEU A 56 -12.34 -2.61 4.55
C LEU A 56 -12.28 -3.46 5.81
N GLN A 57 -11.88 -2.87 6.95
CA GLN A 57 -11.91 -3.54 8.25
C GLN A 57 -13.30 -4.09 8.55
N THR A 58 -14.33 -3.25 8.51
CA THR A 58 -15.71 -3.61 8.86
C THR A 58 -16.21 -4.79 8.02
N ARG A 59 -15.89 -4.81 6.72
CA ARG A 59 -16.31 -5.88 5.82
C ARG A 59 -15.54 -7.16 6.05
N PHE A 60 -14.21 -7.04 6.19
CA PHE A 60 -13.34 -8.20 6.35
C PHE A 60 -13.56 -8.93 7.68
N GLU A 61 -13.77 -8.23 8.79
CA GLU A 61 -14.05 -8.81 10.10
C GLU A 61 -15.36 -9.63 10.15
N GLN A 62 -16.28 -9.39 9.20
CA GLN A 62 -17.53 -10.15 9.08
C GLN A 62 -17.39 -11.41 8.22
N GLU A 63 -16.31 -11.53 7.45
CA GLU A 63 -16.07 -12.68 6.58
C GLU A 63 -15.61 -13.91 7.36
N ASN A 64 -15.97 -15.08 6.83
CA ASN A 64 -15.27 -16.31 7.13
C ASN A 64 -14.00 -16.40 6.26
N PHE A 65 -13.37 -17.59 6.21
CA PHE A 65 -12.22 -17.81 5.35
C PHE A 65 -12.56 -17.55 3.88
N ILE A 66 -11.90 -16.57 3.29
CA ILE A 66 -12.02 -16.26 1.87
C ILE A 66 -11.13 -17.24 1.13
N GLU A 67 -11.75 -18.17 0.39
CA GLU A 67 -11.03 -19.13 -0.42
C GLU A 67 -10.21 -18.44 -1.52
N GLU A 68 -9.03 -18.97 -1.83
CA GLU A 68 -8.11 -18.44 -2.83
C GLU A 68 -8.79 -18.10 -4.17
N LYS A 69 -9.64 -19.02 -4.65
CA LYS A 69 -10.40 -18.85 -5.91
C LYS A 69 -11.44 -17.72 -5.88
N GLN A 70 -11.83 -17.26 -4.70
CA GLN A 70 -12.82 -16.20 -4.49
C GLN A 70 -12.17 -14.85 -4.19
N ALA A 71 -10.90 -14.86 -3.78
CA ALA A 71 -10.21 -13.68 -3.27
C ALA A 71 -10.13 -12.53 -4.27
N GLU A 72 -9.83 -12.82 -5.54
CA GLU A 72 -9.79 -11.78 -6.58
C GLU A 72 -11.15 -11.10 -6.75
N ALA A 73 -12.23 -11.89 -6.82
CA ALA A 73 -13.58 -11.34 -6.94
C ALA A 73 -13.95 -10.55 -5.68
N TRP A 74 -13.71 -11.10 -4.49
CA TRP A 74 -13.99 -10.42 -3.23
C TRP A 74 -13.26 -9.07 -3.12
N LEU A 75 -11.96 -9.03 -3.45
CA LEU A 75 -11.18 -7.79 -3.43
C LEU A 75 -11.71 -6.76 -4.43
N LYS A 76 -12.01 -7.18 -5.67
CA LYS A 76 -12.55 -6.28 -6.70
C LYS A 76 -13.91 -5.71 -6.32
N ASP A 77 -14.82 -6.57 -5.88
CA ASP A 77 -16.19 -6.18 -5.55
C ASP A 77 -16.22 -5.28 -4.30
N THR A 78 -15.42 -5.64 -3.28
CA THR A 78 -15.31 -4.87 -2.04
C THR A 78 -14.70 -3.50 -2.28
N LEU A 79 -13.57 -3.41 -2.99
CA LEU A 79 -12.93 -2.13 -3.28
C LEU A 79 -13.81 -1.24 -4.17
N GLN A 80 -14.53 -1.81 -5.12
CA GLN A 80 -15.49 -1.05 -5.94
C GLN A 80 -16.68 -0.54 -5.10
N ALA A 81 -17.19 -1.34 -4.17
CA ALA A 81 -18.27 -0.91 -3.27
C ALA A 81 -17.81 0.23 -2.34
N VAL A 82 -16.64 0.08 -1.71
CA VAL A 82 -16.04 1.12 -0.87
C VAL A 82 -15.75 2.40 -1.67
N ASN A 83 -15.27 2.26 -2.91
CA ASN A 83 -15.07 3.41 -3.80
C ASN A 83 -16.37 4.19 -4.07
N LEU A 84 -17.48 3.49 -4.32
CA LEU A 84 -18.77 4.15 -4.56
C LEU A 84 -19.25 4.92 -3.32
N GLU A 85 -19.04 4.38 -2.12
CA GLU A 85 -19.38 5.05 -0.86
C GLU A 85 -18.52 6.28 -0.63
N LEU A 86 -17.20 6.17 -0.84
CA LEU A 86 -16.27 7.30 -0.73
C LEU A 86 -16.60 8.39 -1.77
N TYR A 87 -16.89 8.00 -3.02
CA TYR A 87 -17.32 8.93 -4.06
C TYR A 87 -18.61 9.66 -3.67
N ALA A 88 -19.60 8.97 -3.10
CA ALA A 88 -20.83 9.58 -2.64
C ALA A 88 -20.56 10.59 -1.51
N LEU A 89 -19.76 10.23 -0.52
CA LEU A 89 -19.33 11.10 0.57
C LEU A 89 -18.65 12.37 0.05
N ALA A 90 -17.80 12.25 -0.98
CA ALA A 90 -17.13 13.38 -1.62
C ALA A 90 -18.10 14.36 -2.31
N GLN A 91 -19.27 13.88 -2.75
CA GLN A 91 -20.28 14.71 -3.39
C GLN A 91 -21.21 15.41 -2.37
N GLU A 92 -21.35 14.87 -1.16
CA GLU A 92 -22.27 15.41 -0.15
C GLU A 92 -21.72 16.66 0.56
N ASN A 93 -20.39 16.82 0.59
CA ASN A 93 -19.75 17.93 1.31
C ASN A 93 -18.73 18.65 0.45
N VAL A 94 -18.93 19.95 0.25
CA VAL A 94 -17.98 20.80 -0.51
C VAL A 94 -16.55 20.75 0.05
N ALA A 95 -16.41 20.56 1.38
CA ALA A 95 -15.09 20.43 2.02
C ALA A 95 -14.32 19.16 1.56
N TYR A 96 -15.02 18.16 1.02
CA TYR A 96 -14.46 16.91 0.53
C TYR A 96 -14.32 16.87 -1.01
N THR A 97 -14.56 18.00 -1.68
CA THR A 97 -14.45 18.07 -3.13
C THR A 97 -13.03 17.69 -3.60
N GLY A 98 -12.95 16.65 -4.41
CA GLY A 98 -11.67 16.15 -4.95
C GLY A 98 -10.86 15.29 -3.98
N MET A 99 -11.43 14.90 -2.84
CA MET A 99 -10.78 13.92 -1.97
C MET A 99 -10.66 12.58 -2.68
N GLY A 100 -9.60 11.88 -2.39
CA GLY A 100 -9.35 10.54 -2.87
C GLY A 100 -8.25 9.88 -2.07
N THR A 101 -8.00 8.62 -2.35
CA THR A 101 -6.92 7.89 -1.70
C THR A 101 -6.43 6.75 -2.60
N THR A 102 -5.17 6.39 -2.46
CA THR A 102 -4.66 5.11 -2.94
C THR A 102 -5.21 3.98 -2.06
N CYS A 103 -5.06 2.75 -2.50
CA CYS A 103 -5.24 1.59 -1.64
C CYS A 103 -4.38 0.44 -2.16
N VAL A 104 -3.45 -0.04 -1.35
CA VAL A 104 -2.81 -1.34 -1.53
C VAL A 104 -3.21 -2.23 -0.37
N CYS A 105 -3.73 -3.42 -0.66
CA CYS A 105 -4.07 -4.39 0.38
C CYS A 105 -3.63 -5.80 0.00
N ALA A 106 -3.28 -6.59 1.02
CA ALA A 106 -2.78 -7.95 0.86
C ALA A 106 -3.58 -8.92 1.73
N LEU A 107 -4.24 -9.89 1.09
CA LEU A 107 -4.89 -11.02 1.72
C LEU A 107 -3.87 -12.15 1.84
N VAL A 108 -3.67 -12.64 3.07
CA VAL A 108 -2.58 -13.56 3.40
C VAL A 108 -3.08 -15.01 3.44
N TYR A 109 -2.30 -15.89 2.83
CA TYR A 109 -2.45 -17.35 2.87
C TYR A 109 -1.13 -18.01 3.32
N ASP A 110 -1.14 -19.31 3.61
CA ASP A 110 0.04 -20.01 4.14
C ASP A 110 1.28 -19.90 3.22
N HIS A 111 1.10 -19.99 1.90
CA HIS A 111 2.21 -20.07 0.94
C HIS A 111 2.13 -19.03 -0.18
N HIS A 112 1.19 -18.12 -0.12
CA HIS A 112 1.03 -17.04 -1.10
C HIS A 112 0.25 -15.87 -0.53
N ILE A 113 0.29 -14.75 -1.24
CA ILE A 113 -0.51 -13.56 -0.98
C ILE A 113 -1.28 -13.19 -2.23
N ILE A 114 -2.44 -12.57 -2.02
CA ILE A 114 -3.20 -11.93 -3.10
C ILE A 114 -3.28 -10.45 -2.76
N VAL A 115 -2.66 -9.64 -3.62
CA VAL A 115 -2.54 -8.19 -3.45
C VAL A 115 -3.46 -7.48 -4.42
N ALA A 116 -4.26 -6.53 -3.94
CA ALA A 116 -4.98 -5.59 -4.79
C ALA A 116 -4.37 -4.20 -4.66
N ASN A 117 -4.28 -3.47 -5.79
CA ASN A 117 -3.70 -2.14 -5.85
C ASN A 117 -4.55 -1.16 -6.65
N ILE A 118 -4.71 0.05 -6.08
CA ILE A 118 -5.24 1.26 -6.71
C ILE A 118 -4.32 2.41 -6.29
N GLY A 119 -3.62 3.05 -7.23
CA GLY A 119 -2.68 4.14 -6.95
C GLY A 119 -1.23 3.72 -7.07
N ASP A 120 -0.35 4.43 -6.39
CA ASP A 120 1.09 4.27 -6.39
C ASP A 120 1.68 3.88 -5.03
N SER A 121 0.86 3.61 -4.03
CA SER A 121 1.25 2.81 -2.87
C SER A 121 1.64 1.41 -3.31
N ARG A 122 2.62 0.81 -2.67
CA ARG A 122 3.31 -0.37 -3.19
C ARG A 122 3.30 -1.55 -2.23
N ALA A 123 3.40 -2.75 -2.79
CA ALA A 123 3.72 -3.98 -2.07
C ALA A 123 5.01 -4.59 -2.61
N TYR A 124 5.88 -5.03 -1.69
CA TYR A 124 7.16 -5.69 -1.99
C TYR A 124 7.25 -7.03 -1.29
N LEU A 125 7.86 -7.99 -1.96
CA LEU A 125 8.36 -9.23 -1.35
C LEU A 125 9.89 -9.18 -1.30
N VAL A 126 10.45 -9.40 -0.11
CA VAL A 126 11.89 -9.22 0.12
C VAL A 126 12.52 -10.49 0.67
N ASN A 127 13.69 -10.82 0.15
CA ASN A 127 14.56 -11.86 0.67
C ASN A 127 16.04 -11.42 0.61
N SER A 128 16.97 -12.31 0.97
CA SER A 128 18.41 -12.02 0.98
C SER A 128 19.00 -11.67 -0.40
N ARG A 129 18.26 -11.88 -1.50
CA ARG A 129 18.76 -11.67 -2.88
C ARG A 129 18.00 -10.61 -3.65
N THR A 130 16.71 -10.41 -3.33
CA THR A 130 15.82 -9.54 -4.11
C THR A 130 14.89 -8.73 -3.23
N CYS A 131 14.48 -7.57 -3.75
CA CYS A 131 13.37 -6.75 -3.30
C CYS A 131 12.43 -6.57 -4.49
N ASP A 132 11.45 -7.47 -4.62
CA ASP A 132 10.58 -7.56 -5.79
C ASP A 132 9.29 -6.76 -5.55
N GLN A 133 9.07 -5.73 -6.34
CA GLN A 133 7.81 -5.00 -6.33
C GLN A 133 6.71 -5.88 -6.93
N VAL A 134 5.67 -6.14 -6.13
CA VAL A 134 4.51 -6.96 -6.53
C VAL A 134 3.53 -6.16 -7.37
N THR A 135 3.30 -4.91 -6.98
CA THR A 135 2.35 -3.99 -7.59
C THR A 135 2.98 -3.19 -8.73
N MET A 136 2.13 -2.65 -9.60
CA MET A 136 2.51 -1.68 -10.62
C MET A 136 1.84 -0.35 -10.30
N ASP A 137 2.62 0.72 -10.27
CA ASP A 137 2.11 2.05 -9.93
C ASP A 137 1.16 2.58 -11.00
N HIS A 138 0.02 3.08 -10.58
CA HIS A 138 -0.92 3.77 -11.46
C HIS A 138 -0.54 5.26 -11.60
N THR A 139 0.63 5.52 -12.18
CA THR A 139 1.12 6.88 -12.46
C THR A 139 1.20 7.15 -13.96
N PHE A 140 1.17 8.43 -14.30
CA PHE A 140 1.33 8.87 -15.68
C PHE A 140 2.65 8.41 -16.28
N VAL A 141 3.74 8.51 -15.51
CA VAL A 141 5.07 8.13 -15.99
C VAL A 141 5.19 6.62 -16.22
N ASN A 142 4.57 5.81 -15.36
CA ASN A 142 4.57 4.37 -15.56
C ASN A 142 3.79 3.95 -16.81
N GLN A 143 2.70 4.65 -17.15
CA GLN A 143 2.01 4.44 -18.42
C GLN A 143 2.92 4.74 -19.62
N LEU A 144 3.74 5.81 -19.55
CA LEU A 144 4.70 6.14 -20.61
C LEU A 144 5.80 5.06 -20.74
N VAL A 145 6.29 4.51 -19.61
CA VAL A 145 7.26 3.40 -19.62
C VAL A 145 6.66 2.16 -20.29
N MET A 146 5.44 1.78 -19.92
CA MET A 146 4.75 0.63 -20.50
C MET A 146 4.50 0.77 -22.02
N LEU A 147 4.27 2.00 -22.48
CA LEU A 147 4.14 2.31 -23.91
C LEU A 147 5.49 2.40 -24.64
N GLY A 148 6.61 2.24 -23.92
CA GLY A 148 7.96 2.37 -24.47
C GLY A 148 8.34 3.79 -24.90
N GLN A 149 7.63 4.81 -24.36
CA GLN A 149 7.87 6.21 -24.70
C GLN A 149 9.01 6.83 -23.88
N ILE A 150 9.22 6.35 -22.68
CA ILE A 150 10.34 6.73 -21.81
C ILE A 150 10.91 5.49 -21.10
N THR A 151 12.14 5.56 -20.63
CA THR A 151 12.79 4.53 -19.80
C THR A 151 12.36 4.69 -18.32
N GLU A 152 12.62 3.68 -17.49
CA GLU A 152 12.42 3.76 -16.02
C GLU A 152 13.27 4.88 -15.39
N GLU A 153 14.51 5.09 -15.88
CA GLU A 153 15.39 6.17 -15.43
C GLU A 153 14.82 7.56 -15.76
N GLU A 154 14.27 7.73 -16.97
CA GLU A 154 13.60 8.97 -17.37
C GLU A 154 12.30 9.19 -16.56
N ALA A 155 11.55 8.13 -16.25
CA ALA A 155 10.36 8.20 -15.41
C ALA A 155 10.68 8.69 -13.99
N PHE A 156 11.75 8.19 -13.39
CA PHE A 156 12.18 8.59 -12.04
C PHE A 156 12.49 10.09 -11.94
N ASN A 157 13.06 10.69 -12.99
CA ASN A 157 13.41 12.11 -13.03
C ASN A 157 12.32 12.99 -13.68
N HIS A 158 11.18 12.43 -14.05
CA HIS A 158 10.15 13.13 -14.79
C HIS A 158 9.38 14.12 -13.90
N PRO A 159 9.10 15.37 -14.38
CA PRO A 159 8.40 16.39 -13.58
C PRO A 159 6.97 16.01 -13.17
N LYS A 160 6.34 15.05 -13.84
CA LYS A 160 5.00 14.55 -13.55
C LYS A 160 5.03 13.13 -12.92
N ARG A 161 6.11 12.75 -12.25
CA ARG A 161 6.25 11.40 -11.67
C ARG A 161 5.21 11.08 -10.57
N HIS A 162 4.74 12.12 -9.86
CA HIS A 162 3.70 11.99 -8.82
C HIS A 162 2.26 12.15 -9.36
N LEU A 163 2.06 12.19 -10.69
CA LEU A 163 0.72 12.29 -11.25
C LEU A 163 0.07 10.91 -11.27
N ILE A 164 -0.78 10.65 -10.29
CA ILE A 164 -1.53 9.40 -10.17
C ILE A 164 -2.68 9.39 -11.20
N THR A 165 -2.91 8.26 -11.82
CA THR A 165 -3.92 8.09 -12.88
C THR A 165 -5.12 7.24 -12.46
N LYS A 166 -5.07 6.63 -11.27
CA LYS A 166 -6.14 5.82 -10.72
C LYS A 166 -6.14 5.95 -9.20
N VAL A 167 -7.22 6.48 -8.63
CA VAL A 167 -7.42 6.68 -7.19
C VAL A 167 -8.86 6.35 -6.81
N MET A 168 -9.09 6.00 -5.55
CA MET A 168 -10.44 5.82 -5.00
C MET A 168 -11.07 7.17 -4.68
N GLY A 169 -12.40 7.27 -4.81
CA GLY A 169 -13.20 8.45 -4.42
C GLY A 169 -13.35 9.52 -5.50
N THR A 170 -12.53 9.53 -6.54
CA THR A 170 -12.60 10.56 -7.61
C THR A 170 -13.56 10.21 -8.73
N ASP A 171 -13.73 8.92 -9.01
CA ASP A 171 -14.62 8.41 -10.05
C ASP A 171 -15.56 7.33 -9.49
N LYS A 172 -16.73 7.19 -10.09
CA LYS A 172 -17.71 6.17 -9.68
C LYS A 172 -17.21 4.74 -9.87
N LEU A 173 -16.38 4.52 -10.89
CA LEU A 173 -15.86 3.22 -11.25
C LEU A 173 -14.36 3.21 -11.07
N VAL A 174 -13.88 2.30 -10.26
CA VAL A 174 -12.46 2.00 -10.09
C VAL A 174 -12.28 0.48 -10.18
N SER A 175 -11.25 0.04 -10.87
CA SER A 175 -10.92 -1.40 -10.92
C SER A 175 -9.51 -1.58 -10.37
N PRO A 176 -9.34 -2.32 -9.26
CA PRO A 176 -8.01 -2.64 -8.76
C PRO A 176 -7.30 -3.60 -9.70
N ASP A 177 -5.98 -3.49 -9.77
CA ASP A 177 -5.15 -4.55 -10.31
C ASP A 177 -4.90 -5.57 -9.21
N VAL A 178 -4.99 -6.86 -9.55
CA VAL A 178 -4.85 -7.95 -8.57
C VAL A 178 -3.69 -8.86 -8.95
N TYR A 179 -2.86 -9.18 -7.98
CA TYR A 179 -1.62 -9.94 -8.13
C TYR A 179 -1.60 -11.10 -7.16
N THR A 180 -1.35 -12.32 -7.64
CA THR A 180 -1.07 -13.49 -6.80
C THR A 180 0.42 -13.78 -6.81
N ARG A 181 1.04 -13.92 -5.64
CA ARG A 181 2.47 -14.23 -5.49
C ARG A 181 2.69 -15.32 -4.45
N ARG A 182 3.55 -16.28 -4.79
CA ARG A 182 4.04 -17.27 -3.83
C ARG A 182 5.03 -16.62 -2.89
N THR A 183 4.96 -16.99 -1.60
CA THR A 183 5.76 -16.37 -0.54
C THR A 183 6.90 -17.24 -0.03
N GLN A 184 6.93 -18.53 -0.38
CA GLN A 184 7.86 -19.54 0.15
C GLN A 184 9.37 -19.20 0.03
N PHE A 185 9.75 -18.27 -0.87
CA PHE A 185 11.14 -17.86 -1.06
C PHE A 185 11.44 -16.46 -0.50
N TYR A 186 10.48 -15.86 0.20
CA TYR A 186 10.60 -14.50 0.74
C TYR A 186 10.52 -14.53 2.26
N GLN A 187 11.18 -13.58 2.89
CA GLN A 187 11.25 -13.42 4.33
C GLN A 187 10.30 -12.32 4.81
N TYR A 188 10.07 -11.30 3.99
CA TYR A 188 9.26 -10.15 4.36
C TYR A 188 8.29 -9.76 3.26
N LEU A 189 7.11 -9.29 3.70
CA LEU A 189 6.15 -8.52 2.93
C LEU A 189 6.17 -7.09 3.46
N LEU A 190 6.34 -6.12 2.56
CA LEU A 190 6.30 -4.71 2.87
C LEU A 190 5.20 -4.05 2.04
N LEU A 191 4.22 -3.40 2.70
CA LEU A 191 3.27 -2.47 2.08
C LEU A 191 3.67 -1.07 2.50
N ASN A 192 3.69 -0.10 1.59
CA ASN A 192 4.08 1.27 1.91
C ASN A 192 3.41 2.31 1.02
N THR A 193 3.30 3.54 1.52
CA THR A 193 3.03 4.75 0.74
C THR A 193 4.30 5.23 0.04
N ASP A 194 4.20 6.12 -0.93
CA ASP A 194 5.34 6.64 -1.70
C ASP A 194 6.34 7.40 -0.81
N GLY A 195 5.89 7.96 0.33
CA GLY A 195 6.74 8.64 1.30
C GLY A 195 7.87 7.80 1.90
N LEU A 196 7.79 6.47 1.86
CA LEU A 196 8.95 5.61 2.15
C LEU A 196 9.85 5.47 0.90
N THR A 197 9.29 5.05 -0.22
CA THR A 197 10.06 4.58 -1.39
C THR A 197 10.52 5.68 -2.33
N ASP A 198 10.08 6.90 -2.13
CA ASP A 198 10.67 8.10 -2.76
C ASP A 198 12.03 8.46 -2.13
N TYR A 199 12.28 7.98 -0.90
CA TYR A 199 13.49 8.29 -0.13
C TYR A 199 14.36 7.06 0.16
N VAL A 200 13.80 5.85 0.21
CA VAL A 200 14.55 4.61 0.45
C VAL A 200 14.45 3.71 -0.77
N THR A 201 15.58 3.45 -1.40
CA THR A 201 15.65 2.62 -2.62
C THR A 201 15.38 1.15 -2.34
N LYS A 202 14.95 0.39 -3.37
CA LYS A 202 14.75 -1.07 -3.28
C LYS A 202 16.00 -1.80 -2.77
N GLN A 203 17.18 -1.35 -3.20
CA GLN A 203 18.45 -1.93 -2.75
C GLN A 203 18.65 -1.71 -1.25
N GLU A 204 18.39 -0.50 -0.74
CA GLU A 204 18.53 -0.19 0.69
C GLU A 204 17.50 -0.91 1.54
N ILE A 205 16.24 -1.05 1.06
CA ILE A 205 15.23 -1.87 1.71
C ILE A 205 15.72 -3.31 1.86
N GLN A 206 16.27 -3.89 0.79
CA GLN A 206 16.83 -5.23 0.82
C GLN A 206 18.00 -5.33 1.82
N GLU A 207 18.96 -4.41 1.75
CA GLU A 207 20.14 -4.41 2.63
C GLU A 207 19.75 -4.32 4.11
N LEU A 208 18.76 -3.50 4.45
CA LEU A 208 18.28 -3.36 5.83
C LEU A 208 17.51 -4.60 6.30
N LEU A 209 16.61 -5.16 5.49
CA LEU A 209 15.74 -6.25 5.90
C LEU A 209 16.44 -7.61 6.01
N VAL A 210 17.65 -7.76 5.49
CA VAL A 210 18.43 -9.01 5.66
C VAL A 210 19.34 -9.01 6.89
N GLU A 211 19.39 -7.91 7.65
CA GLU A 211 20.13 -7.87 8.89
C GLU A 211 19.49 -8.78 9.95
N PRO A 212 20.29 -9.47 10.79
CA PRO A 212 19.76 -10.38 11.83
C PRO A 212 19.23 -9.59 13.04
N LYS A 213 18.12 -8.90 12.85
CA LYS A 213 17.43 -8.06 13.84
C LYS A 213 15.99 -8.50 14.03
N ALA A 214 15.37 -8.10 15.14
CA ALA A 214 13.94 -8.27 15.34
C ALA A 214 13.15 -7.43 14.32
N LEU A 215 11.94 -7.88 13.96
CA LEU A 215 11.08 -7.20 12.96
C LEU A 215 10.91 -5.71 13.27
N ARG A 216 10.68 -5.39 14.55
CA ARG A 216 10.55 -4.01 15.00
C ARG A 216 11.80 -3.18 14.77
N GLU A 217 12.98 -3.72 15.06
CA GLU A 217 14.26 -3.02 14.85
C GLU A 217 14.51 -2.75 13.36
N LEU A 218 14.13 -3.71 12.49
CA LEU A 218 14.21 -3.53 11.04
C LEU A 218 13.26 -2.42 10.56
N GLY A 219 12.05 -2.37 11.10
CA GLY A 219 11.11 -1.28 10.80
C GLY A 219 11.60 0.07 11.31
N ASP A 220 12.16 0.14 12.53
CA ASP A 220 12.75 1.36 13.08
C ASP A 220 13.91 1.86 12.18
N ASP A 221 14.75 0.96 11.66
CA ASP A 221 15.84 1.31 10.74
C ASP A 221 15.33 1.84 9.39
N LEU A 222 14.27 1.25 8.84
CA LEU A 222 13.63 1.76 7.62
C LEU A 222 13.07 3.16 7.81
N LEU A 223 12.36 3.38 8.93
CA LEU A 223 11.81 4.68 9.28
C LEU A 223 12.92 5.73 9.44
N ALA A 224 13.95 5.41 10.25
CA ALA A 224 15.08 6.30 10.48
C ALA A 224 15.83 6.64 9.17
N ARG A 225 15.85 5.73 8.19
CA ARG A 225 16.45 5.99 6.88
C ARG A 225 15.67 7.02 6.08
N ALA A 226 14.33 6.96 6.09
CA ALA A 226 13.47 7.94 5.42
C ALA A 226 13.58 9.31 6.10
N GLU A 227 13.54 9.37 7.44
CA GLU A 227 13.69 10.60 8.22
C GLU A 227 15.06 11.28 7.98
N ALA A 228 16.15 10.49 7.97
CA ALA A 228 17.50 11.03 7.73
C ALA A 228 17.66 11.68 6.35
N ARG A 229 16.75 11.39 5.40
CA ARG A 229 16.68 12.00 4.06
C ARG A 229 15.70 13.14 3.96
N ALA A 230 15.18 13.58 5.11
CA ALA A 230 14.20 14.66 5.20
C ALA A 230 12.98 14.40 4.29
N ALA A 231 12.35 13.24 4.48
CA ALA A 231 11.13 12.86 3.78
C ALA A 231 10.10 13.99 3.87
N LYS A 232 9.64 14.48 2.70
CA LYS A 232 8.74 15.64 2.60
C LYS A 232 7.27 15.25 2.61
N ASP A 233 6.99 13.98 2.78
CA ASP A 233 5.65 13.42 2.84
C ASP A 233 5.43 12.65 4.14
N ASN A 234 4.18 12.25 4.38
CA ASN A 234 3.88 11.25 5.40
C ASN A 234 4.64 9.97 5.06
N VAL A 235 5.13 9.26 6.06
CA VAL A 235 5.85 8.00 5.85
C VAL A 235 5.10 6.89 6.57
N SER A 236 4.50 6.00 5.79
CA SER A 236 3.73 4.89 6.34
C SER A 236 4.07 3.57 5.65
N PHE A 237 4.21 2.52 6.46
CA PHE A 237 4.41 1.17 5.97
C PHE A 237 3.98 0.10 6.96
N ILE A 238 3.65 -1.08 6.44
CA ILE A 238 3.47 -2.32 7.20
C ILE A 238 4.57 -3.27 6.79
N LEU A 239 5.41 -3.69 7.75
CA LEU A 239 6.41 -4.71 7.56
C LEU A 239 5.94 -6.00 8.22
N ALA A 240 5.81 -7.07 7.46
CA ALA A 240 5.36 -8.36 7.94
C ALA A 240 6.39 -9.46 7.66
N GLU A 241 6.66 -10.29 8.66
CA GLU A 241 7.57 -11.42 8.56
C GLU A 241 6.82 -12.63 7.98
N ILE A 242 7.32 -13.15 6.86
CA ILE A 242 6.82 -14.36 6.22
C ILE A 242 7.62 -15.54 6.79
N ALA A 243 6.92 -16.55 7.31
CA ALA A 243 7.55 -17.82 7.70
C ALA A 243 8.00 -18.57 6.43
N GLY A 244 9.06 -18.09 5.80
CA GLY A 244 9.69 -18.75 4.66
C GLY A 244 10.75 -19.75 5.12
N ASP A 245 10.97 -20.81 4.34
CA ASP A 245 12.15 -21.64 4.51
C ASP A 245 13.40 -20.76 4.27
N PRO A 246 14.39 -20.83 5.17
CA PRO A 246 15.63 -20.06 4.96
C PRO A 246 16.31 -20.56 3.67
N VAL A 247 16.52 -19.66 2.72
CA VAL A 247 17.21 -19.92 1.45
C VAL A 247 18.73 -19.85 1.62
#